data_ef7ad37cdbb9ef7bee28cc601c02c44a
#
_entry.id   ef7ad37cdbb9ef7bee28cc601c02c44a
#
_cell.length_a   1.000
_cell.length_b   1.000
_cell.length_c   1.000
_cell.angle_alpha   90.00
_cell.angle_beta   90.00
_cell.angle_gamma   90.00
#
_symmetry.space_group_name_H-M   'P 1'
#
loop_
_entity.id
_entity.type
_entity.pdbx_description
1 polymer ?
#
loop_
_entity_poly.entity_id
_entity_poly.type
_entity_poly.pdbx_seq_one_letter_code
_entity_poly.pdbx_strand_id
1 'polypeptide(L)'
;IMDGSARAYVNMILEGEPVEQEADREYFVLDKPISVSQGNSSLIALPYDGFKVTCTSSDDRGIHTQHLSIDIDPEVFSTQIAAARTFTVFEDIEELIKLGKIKGGSLENAIVLKGDKILSKEPLRFEDELVRHKILDVIGDIFLLGKPIKAHIIAVRPGHCLLYTSDA
;
A
#
# COMPACT_ATOMS: atom_id res chain seq x y z
N ILE A 1 8.52 -13.33 -2.84
CA ILE A 1 7.50 -12.84 -1.89
C ILE A 1 8.02 -12.91 -0.45
N MET A 2 9.21 -12.65 -0.13
CA MET A 2 9.77 -12.53 1.23
C MET A 2 8.74 -12.85 2.37
N ASP A 3 8.54 -11.94 3.31
CA ASP A 3 7.56 -12.06 4.41
C ASP A 3 6.21 -11.36 4.14
N GLY A 4 5.97 -10.95 2.90
CA GLY A 4 4.76 -10.21 2.50
C GLY A 4 4.82 -8.71 2.73
N SER A 5 5.98 -8.17 3.14
CA SER A 5 6.24 -6.75 3.37
C SER A 5 7.40 -6.23 2.52
N ALA A 6 7.64 -4.92 2.55
CA ALA A 6 8.80 -4.29 1.91
C ALA A 6 10.04 -4.21 2.82
N ARG A 7 9.95 -4.62 4.10
CA ARG A 7 11.00 -4.43 5.10
C ARG A 7 12.36 -5.00 4.69
N ALA A 8 12.37 -6.21 4.12
CA ALA A 8 13.62 -6.84 3.72
C ALA A 8 14.33 -6.07 2.60
N TYR A 9 13.57 -5.52 1.65
CA TYR A 9 14.12 -4.70 0.56
C TYR A 9 14.66 -3.36 1.07
N VAL A 10 13.95 -2.71 1.99
CA VAL A 10 14.43 -1.47 2.63
C VAL A 10 15.74 -1.72 3.36
N ASN A 11 15.85 -2.79 4.14
CA ASN A 11 17.08 -3.15 4.84
C ASN A 11 18.24 -3.38 3.86
N MET A 12 18.02 -4.12 2.77
CA MET A 12 19.04 -4.34 1.74
C MET A 12 19.52 -3.02 1.09
N ILE A 13 18.60 -2.07 0.86
CA ILE A 13 18.96 -0.76 0.31
C ILE A 13 19.80 0.03 1.31
N LEU A 14 19.42 0.04 2.59
CA LEU A 14 20.14 0.76 3.64
C LEU A 14 21.52 0.15 3.89
N GLU A 15 21.66 -1.18 3.86
CA GLU A 15 22.93 -1.90 3.95
C GLU A 15 23.87 -1.59 2.76
N GLY A 16 23.31 -1.21 1.61
CA GLY A 16 24.07 -0.79 0.42
C GLY A 16 24.67 0.61 0.51
N GLU A 17 24.51 1.31 1.64
CA GLU A 17 25.05 2.65 1.89
C GLU A 17 24.76 3.62 0.71
N PRO A 18 23.49 3.96 0.44
CA PRO A 18 23.14 4.82 -0.69
C PRO A 18 23.84 6.17 -0.60
N VAL A 19 24.40 6.61 -1.74
CA VAL A 19 25.13 7.86 -1.85
C VAL A 19 24.23 8.94 -2.44
N GLU A 20 24.20 10.11 -1.80
CA GLU A 20 23.49 11.28 -2.32
C GLU A 20 24.11 11.79 -3.62
N GLN A 21 23.28 12.08 -4.60
CA GLN A 21 23.71 12.61 -5.89
C GLN A 21 23.64 14.15 -5.88
N GLU A 22 24.51 14.82 -6.65
CA GLU A 22 24.51 16.29 -6.77
C GLU A 22 23.31 16.84 -7.57
N ALA A 23 22.64 15.98 -8.37
CA ALA A 23 21.50 16.38 -9.18
C ALA A 23 20.23 16.51 -8.36
N ASP A 24 19.49 17.60 -8.53
CA ASP A 24 18.20 17.81 -7.92
C ASP A 24 17.18 16.77 -8.41
N ARG A 25 16.35 16.29 -7.47
CA ARG A 25 15.29 15.34 -7.78
C ARG A 25 14.12 16.04 -8.47
N GLU A 26 13.73 15.54 -9.63
CA GLU A 26 12.54 16.01 -10.32
C GLU A 26 11.27 15.36 -9.74
N TYR A 27 10.20 16.13 -9.64
CA TYR A 27 8.90 15.69 -9.12
C TYR A 27 7.78 15.94 -10.12
N PHE A 28 6.77 15.07 -10.13
CA PHE A 28 5.45 15.44 -10.62
C PHE A 28 4.76 16.33 -9.60
N VAL A 29 4.32 17.49 -10.02
CA VAL A 29 3.56 18.45 -9.20
C VAL A 29 2.18 18.60 -9.77
N LEU A 30 1.14 18.43 -8.95
CA LEU A 30 -0.24 18.61 -9.38
C LEU A 30 -0.64 20.08 -9.28
N ASP A 31 -1.19 20.62 -10.36
CA ASP A 31 -1.75 21.98 -10.40
C ASP A 31 -3.22 22.03 -9.95
N LYS A 32 -3.94 20.91 -10.10
CA LYS A 32 -5.37 20.80 -9.80
C LYS A 32 -5.71 19.41 -9.28
N PRO A 33 -6.82 19.27 -8.54
CA PRO A 33 -7.31 17.95 -8.11
C PRO A 33 -7.61 17.03 -9.30
N ILE A 34 -7.27 15.75 -9.14
CA ILE A 34 -7.61 14.67 -10.06
C ILE A 34 -8.33 13.60 -9.25
N SER A 35 -9.36 12.98 -9.82
CA SER A 35 -10.06 11.89 -9.16
C SER A 35 -10.48 10.81 -10.14
N VAL A 36 -10.44 9.56 -9.68
CA VAL A 36 -10.95 8.39 -10.38
C VAL A 36 -11.75 7.54 -9.41
N SER A 37 -12.84 6.95 -9.88
CA SER A 37 -13.68 6.06 -9.06
C SER A 37 -14.16 4.89 -9.90
N GLN A 38 -14.22 3.72 -9.27
CA GLN A 38 -14.76 2.49 -9.88
C GLN A 38 -15.49 1.69 -8.80
N GLY A 39 -16.80 1.52 -8.94
CA GLY A 39 -17.64 0.88 -7.92
C GLY A 39 -17.52 1.61 -6.57
N ASN A 40 -17.13 0.88 -5.54
CA ASN A 40 -16.96 1.41 -4.17
C ASN A 40 -15.52 1.90 -3.89
N SER A 41 -14.66 1.92 -4.90
CA SER A 41 -13.27 2.35 -4.77
C SER A 41 -13.08 3.73 -5.37
N SER A 42 -12.29 4.57 -4.72
CA SER A 42 -11.95 5.90 -5.24
C SER A 42 -10.52 6.29 -4.88
N LEU A 43 -9.93 7.06 -5.78
CA LEU A 43 -8.62 7.68 -5.61
C LEU A 43 -8.74 9.16 -5.97
N ILE A 44 -8.26 10.04 -5.10
CA ILE A 44 -8.24 11.48 -5.31
C ILE A 44 -6.80 11.93 -5.06
N ALA A 45 -6.25 12.71 -5.98
CA ALA A 45 -4.97 13.37 -5.81
C ALA A 45 -5.21 14.89 -5.72
N LEU A 46 -4.74 15.50 -4.65
CA LEU A 46 -4.83 16.93 -4.40
C LEU A 46 -3.45 17.57 -4.46
N PRO A 47 -3.32 18.81 -4.93
CA PRO A 47 -2.08 19.59 -4.80
C PRO A 47 -1.62 19.64 -3.34
N TYR A 48 -0.34 19.31 -3.11
CA TYR A 48 0.27 19.29 -1.80
C TYR A 48 1.79 19.44 -1.91
N ASP A 49 2.40 20.25 -1.08
CA ASP A 49 3.86 20.42 -1.08
C ASP A 49 4.54 19.35 -0.21
N GLY A 50 4.58 18.13 -0.73
CA GLY A 50 5.06 16.94 -0.08
C GLY A 50 4.39 15.70 -0.67
N PHE A 51 4.54 14.57 -0.01
CA PHE A 51 3.82 13.35 -0.37
C PHE A 51 3.04 12.85 0.85
N LYS A 52 1.72 12.89 0.77
CA LYS A 52 0.82 12.44 1.84
C LYS A 52 -0.15 11.40 1.31
N VAL A 53 -0.40 10.38 2.10
CA VAL A 53 -1.41 9.36 1.79
C VAL A 53 -2.43 9.30 2.92
N THR A 54 -3.70 9.43 2.57
CA THR A 54 -4.85 9.12 3.44
C THR A 54 -5.55 7.92 2.86
N CYS A 55 -5.61 6.83 3.58
CA CYS A 55 -6.20 5.58 3.11
C CYS A 55 -7.30 5.10 4.06
N THR A 56 -8.41 4.65 3.47
CA THR A 56 -9.44 3.86 4.16
C THR A 56 -9.45 2.48 3.53
N SER A 57 -9.03 1.47 4.29
CA SER A 57 -9.11 0.06 3.93
C SER A 57 -10.34 -0.56 4.57
N SER A 58 -11.25 -1.10 3.78
CA SER A 58 -12.42 -1.83 4.25
C SER A 58 -12.85 -2.87 3.23
N ASP A 59 -13.57 -3.88 3.65
CA ASP A 59 -14.21 -4.84 2.75
C ASP A 59 -15.74 -4.72 2.78
N ASP A 60 -16.43 -5.30 1.77
CA ASP A 60 -17.88 -5.23 1.66
C ASP A 60 -18.63 -6.05 2.73
N ARG A 61 -17.94 -7.00 3.35
CA ARG A 61 -18.49 -7.90 4.38
C ARG A 61 -18.35 -7.33 5.78
N GLY A 62 -17.67 -6.18 5.94
CA GLY A 62 -17.43 -5.54 7.23
C GLY A 62 -16.44 -6.29 8.12
N ILE A 63 -15.59 -7.15 7.54
CA ILE A 63 -14.57 -7.92 8.27
C ILE A 63 -13.52 -6.98 8.86
N HIS A 64 -13.18 -5.92 8.13
CA HIS A 64 -12.28 -4.89 8.65
C HIS A 64 -12.65 -3.51 8.12
N THR A 65 -12.33 -2.50 8.91
CA THR A 65 -12.30 -1.09 8.49
C THR A 65 -11.20 -0.41 9.29
N GLN A 66 -10.19 0.08 8.55
CA GLN A 66 -9.06 0.82 9.13
C GLN A 66 -8.82 2.09 8.31
N HIS A 67 -8.40 3.15 8.98
CA HIS A 67 -8.13 4.45 8.38
C HIS A 67 -6.81 5.01 8.90
N LEU A 68 -5.99 5.53 8.00
CA LEU A 68 -4.72 6.20 8.35
C LEU A 68 -4.46 7.36 7.39
N SER A 69 -4.00 8.48 7.93
CA SER A 69 -3.51 9.62 7.18
C SER A 69 -2.10 9.93 7.65
N ILE A 70 -1.13 9.90 6.73
CA ILE A 70 0.28 9.97 7.07
C ILE A 70 1.07 10.70 5.96
N ASP A 71 1.97 11.58 6.35
CA ASP A 71 2.96 12.17 5.46
C ASP A 71 4.10 11.16 5.25
N ILE A 72 4.54 11.01 4.00
CA ILE A 72 5.52 9.99 3.60
C ILE A 72 6.84 10.65 3.24
N ASP A 73 7.85 10.32 4.01
CA ASP A 73 9.26 10.54 3.72
C ASP A 73 10.03 9.20 3.86
N PRO A 74 11.32 9.14 3.55
CA PRO A 74 12.11 7.90 3.67
C PRO A 74 12.12 7.29 5.07
N GLU A 75 12.14 8.10 6.14
CA GLU A 75 12.13 7.64 7.52
C GLU A 75 10.75 7.07 7.90
N VAL A 76 9.69 7.81 7.63
CA VAL A 76 8.31 7.36 7.87
C VAL A 76 8.02 6.10 7.06
N PHE A 77 8.42 6.04 5.79
CA PHE A 77 8.26 4.84 4.98
C PHE A 77 8.96 3.63 5.61
N SER A 78 10.22 3.77 5.98
CA SER A 78 11.01 2.65 6.52
C SER A 78 10.50 2.17 7.89
N THR A 79 10.08 3.09 8.76
CA THR A 79 9.68 2.78 10.14
C THR A 79 8.20 2.48 10.31
N GLN A 80 7.34 3.11 9.49
CA GLN A 80 5.89 3.09 9.69
C GLN A 80 5.12 2.27 8.64
N ILE A 81 5.68 2.06 7.44
CA ILE A 81 4.98 1.45 6.31
C ILE A 81 5.63 0.16 5.85
N ALA A 82 6.95 0.15 5.65
CA ALA A 82 7.66 -0.93 4.98
C ALA A 82 7.48 -2.30 5.62
N ALA A 83 7.22 -2.38 6.92
CA ALA A 83 7.05 -3.63 7.65
C ALA A 83 5.62 -4.21 7.58
N ALA A 84 4.64 -3.48 7.03
CA ALA A 84 3.26 -3.93 6.93
C ALA A 84 3.12 -5.07 5.92
N ARG A 85 2.59 -6.21 6.37
CA ARG A 85 2.43 -7.42 5.57
C ARG A 85 1.12 -7.40 4.77
N THR A 86 1.16 -8.05 3.61
CA THR A 86 -0.03 -8.30 2.79
C THR A 86 -1.06 -9.14 3.56
N PHE A 87 -2.32 -9.00 3.18
CA PHE A 87 -3.42 -9.71 3.81
C PHE A 87 -4.45 -10.18 2.77
N THR A 88 -5.23 -11.16 3.17
CA THR A 88 -6.38 -11.65 2.40
C THR A 88 -7.50 -12.06 3.34
N VAL A 89 -8.72 -12.14 2.83
CA VAL A 89 -9.85 -12.69 3.55
C VAL A 89 -9.95 -14.19 3.27
N PHE A 90 -10.21 -14.97 4.30
CA PHE A 90 -10.22 -16.44 4.21
C PHE A 90 -11.18 -16.95 3.14
N GLU A 91 -12.36 -16.34 3.04
CA GLU A 91 -13.40 -16.69 2.09
C GLU A 91 -13.00 -16.48 0.62
N ASP A 92 -12.02 -15.62 0.37
CA ASP A 92 -11.51 -15.34 -0.98
C ASP A 92 -10.38 -16.30 -1.41
N ILE A 93 -9.79 -17.02 -0.45
CA ILE A 93 -8.60 -17.88 -0.71
C ILE A 93 -8.92 -18.95 -1.75
N GLU A 94 -10.07 -19.61 -1.67
CA GLU A 94 -10.44 -20.69 -2.60
C GLU A 94 -10.58 -20.17 -4.04
N GLU A 95 -11.19 -19.00 -4.20
CA GLU A 95 -11.33 -18.36 -5.50
C GLU A 95 -9.98 -17.90 -6.05
N LEU A 96 -9.14 -17.29 -5.22
CA LEU A 96 -7.80 -16.84 -5.60
C LEU A 96 -6.90 -18.01 -6.01
N ILE A 97 -7.02 -19.17 -5.34
CA ILE A 97 -6.32 -20.41 -5.75
C ILE A 97 -6.81 -20.88 -7.12
N LYS A 98 -8.13 -20.96 -7.34
CA LYS A 98 -8.71 -21.36 -8.63
C LYS A 98 -8.26 -20.44 -9.77
N LEU A 99 -8.14 -19.13 -9.50
CA LEU A 99 -7.66 -18.15 -10.46
C LEU A 99 -6.12 -18.11 -10.61
N GLY A 100 -5.38 -18.92 -9.86
CA GLY A 100 -3.93 -18.98 -9.89
C GLY A 100 -3.22 -17.71 -9.39
N LYS A 101 -3.91 -16.88 -8.63
CA LYS A 101 -3.40 -15.56 -8.15
C LYS A 101 -2.53 -15.65 -6.89
N ILE A 102 -2.60 -16.74 -6.13
CA ILE A 102 -1.83 -16.94 -4.88
C ILE A 102 -0.94 -18.18 -4.92
N LYS A 103 -0.11 -18.31 -5.95
CA LYS A 103 0.80 -19.46 -6.14
C LYS A 103 1.85 -19.63 -5.05
N GLY A 104 2.16 -18.62 -4.26
CA GLY A 104 3.15 -18.66 -3.18
C GLY A 104 2.62 -18.15 -1.84
N GLY A 105 1.30 -18.01 -1.69
CA GLY A 105 0.68 -17.53 -0.45
C GLY A 105 0.72 -18.57 0.67
N SER A 106 1.13 -18.15 1.87
CA SER A 106 1.13 -18.94 3.10
C SER A 106 0.97 -18.03 4.31
N LEU A 107 0.68 -18.58 5.48
CA LEU A 107 0.66 -17.81 6.73
C LEU A 107 2.04 -17.24 7.13
N GLU A 108 3.10 -17.60 6.41
CA GLU A 108 4.44 -17.04 6.60
C GLU A 108 4.61 -15.68 5.93
N ASN A 109 3.82 -15.41 4.88
CA ASN A 109 3.95 -14.21 4.05
C ASN A 109 2.64 -13.45 3.83
N ALA A 110 1.56 -13.81 4.52
CA ALA A 110 0.30 -13.11 4.46
C ALA A 110 -0.48 -13.23 5.77
N ILE A 111 -1.22 -12.18 6.10
CA ILE A 111 -2.21 -12.18 7.17
C ILE A 111 -3.53 -12.67 6.57
N VAL A 112 -4.21 -13.60 7.24
CA VAL A 112 -5.52 -14.09 6.81
C VAL A 112 -6.59 -13.66 7.81
N LEU A 113 -7.60 -12.96 7.31
CA LEU A 113 -8.76 -12.55 8.10
C LEU A 113 -9.86 -13.59 7.97
N LYS A 114 -10.39 -14.09 9.09
CA LYS A 114 -11.51 -15.04 9.13
C LYS A 114 -12.55 -14.59 10.16
N GLY A 115 -13.60 -13.94 9.68
CA GLY A 115 -14.54 -13.26 10.56
C GLY A 115 -13.81 -12.22 11.42
N ASP A 116 -13.95 -12.32 12.74
CA ASP A 116 -13.28 -11.48 13.74
C ASP A 116 -11.85 -11.94 14.12
N LYS A 117 -11.36 -13.01 13.50
CA LYS A 117 -10.05 -13.61 13.81
C LYS A 117 -8.99 -13.25 12.79
N ILE A 118 -7.81 -12.97 13.30
CA ILE A 118 -6.59 -12.75 12.50
C ILE A 118 -5.74 -14.00 12.61
N LEU A 119 -5.45 -14.61 11.45
CA LEU A 119 -4.61 -15.79 11.33
C LEU A 119 -3.29 -15.36 10.69
N SER A 120 -2.21 -15.47 11.42
CA SER A 120 -0.85 -15.21 10.93
C SER A 120 0.15 -15.97 11.77
N LYS A 121 1.35 -16.23 11.23
CA LYS A 121 2.44 -16.91 11.97
C LYS A 121 2.93 -16.08 13.15
N GLU A 122 2.97 -14.76 12.99
CA GLU A 122 3.42 -13.79 13.99
C GLU A 122 2.28 -12.83 14.32
N PRO A 123 2.26 -12.22 15.51
CA PRO A 123 1.33 -11.14 15.84
C PRO A 123 1.38 -10.01 14.80
N LEU A 124 0.34 -9.17 14.78
CA LEU A 124 0.37 -7.95 13.98
C LEU A 124 1.55 -7.07 14.41
N ARG A 125 2.22 -6.50 13.41
CA ARG A 125 3.36 -5.58 13.62
C ARG A 125 2.89 -4.17 13.97
N PHE A 126 1.66 -3.82 13.56
CA PHE A 126 0.95 -2.59 13.86
C PHE A 126 -0.51 -2.93 14.13
N GLU A 127 -1.19 -2.23 15.03
CA GLU A 127 -2.63 -2.42 15.27
C GLU A 127 -3.45 -2.18 13.99
N ASP A 128 -2.98 -1.26 13.15
CA ASP A 128 -3.56 -0.86 11.88
C ASP A 128 -2.76 -1.39 10.66
N GLU A 129 -2.17 -2.59 10.78
CA GLU A 129 -1.26 -3.16 9.77
C GLU A 129 -1.91 -3.28 8.38
N LEU A 130 -3.22 -3.56 8.32
CA LEU A 130 -3.92 -3.76 7.05
C LEU A 130 -3.97 -2.46 6.22
N VAL A 131 -4.31 -1.33 6.83
CA VAL A 131 -4.33 -0.05 6.12
C VAL A 131 -2.92 0.43 5.79
N ARG A 132 -1.92 0.13 6.61
CA ARG A 132 -0.51 0.43 6.30
C ARG A 132 -0.03 -0.33 5.07
N HIS A 133 -0.42 -1.60 4.94
CA HIS A 133 -0.12 -2.36 3.74
C HIS A 133 -0.85 -1.79 2.51
N LYS A 134 -2.09 -1.33 2.64
CA LYS A 134 -2.78 -0.64 1.54
C LYS A 134 -2.11 0.67 1.14
N ILE A 135 -1.53 1.40 2.09
CA ILE A 135 -0.69 2.57 1.80
C ILE A 135 0.59 2.15 1.06
N LEU A 136 1.22 1.04 1.45
CA LEU A 136 2.37 0.48 0.74
C LEU A 136 2.03 0.17 -0.73
N ASP A 137 0.88 -0.48 -0.98
CA ASP A 137 0.38 -0.77 -2.33
C ASP A 137 0.20 0.53 -3.14
N VAL A 138 -0.48 1.53 -2.58
CA VAL A 138 -0.72 2.83 -3.23
C VAL A 138 0.60 3.53 -3.58
N ILE A 139 1.57 3.53 -2.66
CA ILE A 139 2.89 4.11 -2.90
C ILE A 139 3.57 3.39 -4.07
N GLY A 140 3.60 2.05 -4.04
CA GLY A 140 4.25 1.24 -5.06
C GLY A 140 3.65 1.46 -6.45
N ASP A 141 2.32 1.50 -6.54
CA ASP A 141 1.62 1.69 -7.82
C ASP A 141 1.83 3.12 -8.37
N ILE A 142 1.81 4.15 -7.51
CA ILE A 142 2.08 5.55 -7.95
C ILE A 142 3.53 5.71 -8.41
N PHE A 143 4.49 5.02 -7.82
CA PHE A 143 5.89 5.09 -8.26
C PHE A 143 6.15 4.51 -9.67
N LEU A 144 5.19 3.78 -10.25
CA LEU A 144 5.23 3.37 -11.66
C LEU A 144 5.18 4.54 -12.65
N LEU A 145 4.78 5.73 -12.20
CA LEU A 145 4.90 6.98 -12.99
C LEU A 145 6.36 7.33 -13.33
N GLY A 146 7.34 6.68 -12.69
CA GLY A 146 8.77 6.87 -12.96
C GLY A 146 9.41 8.09 -12.31
N LYS A 147 8.62 8.95 -11.66
CA LYS A 147 9.09 10.10 -10.86
C LYS A 147 8.27 10.21 -9.58
N PRO A 148 8.87 10.66 -8.47
CA PRO A 148 8.12 10.96 -7.26
C PRO A 148 7.10 12.10 -7.51
N ILE A 149 6.03 12.08 -6.74
CA ILE A 149 4.94 13.04 -6.86
C ILE A 149 4.87 13.93 -5.61
N LYS A 150 4.56 15.21 -5.80
CA LYS A 150 4.13 16.12 -4.73
C LYS A 150 2.61 16.21 -4.77
N ALA A 151 1.96 15.45 -3.90
CA ALA A 151 0.50 15.36 -3.84
C ALA A 151 0.02 14.79 -2.50
N HIS A 152 -1.23 15.10 -2.14
CA HIS A 152 -1.98 14.38 -1.13
C HIS A 152 -2.91 13.37 -1.83
N ILE A 153 -2.62 12.09 -1.67
CA ILE A 153 -3.42 11.00 -2.22
C ILE A 153 -4.45 10.57 -1.17
N ILE A 154 -5.73 10.59 -1.54
CA ILE A 154 -6.82 10.08 -0.73
C ILE A 154 -7.37 8.83 -1.43
N ALA A 155 -7.20 7.68 -0.79
CA ALA A 155 -7.57 6.38 -1.33
C ALA A 155 -8.66 5.73 -0.45
N VAL A 156 -9.80 5.42 -1.04
CA VAL A 156 -10.88 4.70 -0.37
C VAL A 156 -11.00 3.34 -1.03
N ARG A 157 -10.77 2.27 -0.26
CA ARG A 157 -10.82 0.88 -0.73
C ARG A 157 -9.96 0.65 -1.98
N PRO A 158 -8.69 1.10 -1.97
CA PRO A 158 -7.85 1.03 -3.16
C PRO A 158 -7.61 -0.43 -3.56
N GLY A 159 -7.70 -0.69 -4.88
CA GLY A 159 -7.28 -1.93 -5.50
C GLY A 159 -6.33 -1.61 -6.66
N HIS A 160 -5.40 -2.52 -6.98
CA HIS A 160 -4.42 -2.32 -8.07
C HIS A 160 -5.07 -1.95 -9.41
N CYS A 161 -6.25 -2.52 -9.72
CA CYS A 161 -6.96 -2.22 -10.97
C CYS A 161 -7.33 -0.73 -11.09
N LEU A 162 -7.75 -0.08 -9.99
CA LEU A 162 -8.11 1.33 -10.02
C LEU A 162 -6.88 2.22 -10.28
N LEU A 163 -5.73 1.84 -9.75
CA LEU A 163 -4.48 2.59 -9.89
C LEU A 163 -3.91 2.51 -11.31
N TYR A 164 -4.11 1.37 -12.01
CA TYR A 164 -3.66 1.20 -13.40
C TYR A 164 -4.60 1.82 -14.44
N THR A 165 -5.85 2.10 -14.10
CA THR A 165 -6.83 2.70 -15.04
C THR A 165 -6.84 4.22 -15.00
N SER A 166 -6.04 4.86 -14.17
CA SER A 166 -5.91 6.32 -14.08
C SER A 166 -5.09 6.95 -15.21
N ASP A 167 -4.61 6.15 -16.17
CA ASP A 167 -3.81 6.59 -17.34
C ASP A 167 -4.65 7.02 -18.55
N ALA A 168 -5.96 7.24 -18.39
CA ALA A 168 -6.83 7.66 -19.47
C ALA A 168 -7.25 9.13 -19.38
#